data_b1b56a62093f50bedb6be2933cf5b093
#
_entry.id   b1b56a62093f50bedb6be2933cf5b093
#
_cell.length_a   1.000
_cell.length_b   1.000
_cell.length_c   1.000
_cell.angle_alpha   90.00
_cell.angle_beta   90.00
_cell.angle_gamma   90.00
#
_symmetry.space_group_name_H-M   'P 1'
#
loop_
_entity.id
_entity.type
_entity.pdbx_description
1 polymer ?
#
loop_
_entity_poly.entity_id
_entity_poly.type
_entity_poly.pdbx_seq_one_letter_code
_entity_poly.pdbx_strand_id
1 'polypeptide(L)'
;MAGQEGLPTKGEVILEAKDIVKNYGYLQALKGASLKIYAGEITALLGDNGAGKSTMANIICGAIPKSSGHLYVKGKEIEVQSIQQAQEMGIQVVYQDLALAPDLSVPYNIFLGRELVKNTLFGRLFKVLDTKKMIEISKEHLAGLGIGLKSMNVPVKSLSGGERQALAVAKAVTWCTSALIMDEPTAALGARQQALVYQTMRAAANRNLGVLVISHDIPKMLEVSDRICIMRQGNVIANLISRETNLQ
;
A
#
# COMPACT_ATOMS: atom_id res chain seq x y z
N MET A 1 14.71 -11.66 14.47
CA MET A 1 15.11 -10.25 14.67
C MET A 1 15.72 -9.79 13.36
N ALA A 2 14.93 -9.21 12.46
CA ALA A 2 15.46 -8.53 11.28
C ALA A 2 16.07 -7.21 11.77
N GLY A 3 17.33 -6.94 11.38
CA GLY A 3 18.08 -5.78 11.83
C GLY A 3 17.31 -4.49 11.55
N GLN A 4 17.29 -3.61 12.52
CA GLN A 4 16.90 -2.21 12.37
C GLN A 4 17.96 -1.52 11.48
N GLU A 5 17.91 -1.75 10.17
CA GLU A 5 18.42 -0.75 9.22
C GLU A 5 17.52 0.48 9.42
N GLY A 6 18.12 1.64 9.73
CA GLY A 6 17.40 2.85 10.08
C GLY A 6 16.29 3.14 9.08
N LEU A 7 15.11 3.54 9.58
CA LEU A 7 14.02 3.99 8.72
C LEU A 7 14.55 5.13 7.84
N PRO A 8 14.26 5.13 6.52
CA PRO A 8 14.70 6.20 5.63
C PRO A 8 14.14 7.53 6.10
N THR A 9 14.90 8.60 5.91
CA THR A 9 14.48 9.95 6.26
C THR A 9 13.46 10.46 5.25
N LYS A 10 12.58 11.35 5.71
CA LYS A 10 11.56 11.95 4.83
C LYS A 10 12.20 12.56 3.58
N GLY A 11 11.65 12.23 2.40
CA GLY A 11 12.15 12.71 1.10
C GLY A 11 13.22 11.85 0.46
N GLU A 12 13.73 10.82 1.14
CA GLU A 12 14.62 9.85 0.50
C GLU A 12 13.83 8.88 -0.41
N VAL A 13 14.43 8.46 -1.53
CA VAL A 13 13.83 7.48 -2.43
C VAL A 13 13.81 6.11 -1.74
N ILE A 14 12.61 5.62 -1.43
CA ILE A 14 12.43 4.33 -0.76
C ILE A 14 12.17 3.20 -1.75
N LEU A 15 11.54 3.51 -2.89
CA LEU A 15 11.32 2.58 -3.99
C LEU A 15 11.50 3.30 -5.32
N GLU A 16 12.22 2.69 -6.25
CA GLU A 16 12.40 3.18 -7.61
C GLU A 16 12.11 2.05 -8.60
N ALA A 17 11.22 2.31 -9.55
CA ALA A 17 11.03 1.55 -10.76
C ALA A 17 11.70 2.33 -11.90
N LYS A 18 12.69 1.74 -12.58
CA LYS A 18 13.49 2.40 -13.60
C LYS A 18 13.39 1.68 -14.92
N ASP A 19 13.00 2.40 -15.97
CA ASP A 19 12.94 1.94 -17.35
C ASP A 19 12.12 0.65 -17.53
N ILE A 20 11.00 0.55 -16.79
CA ILE A 20 10.16 -0.65 -16.76
C ILE A 20 9.43 -0.82 -18.09
N VAL A 21 9.65 -1.98 -18.69
CA VAL A 21 8.92 -2.44 -19.89
C VAL A 21 8.04 -3.62 -19.53
N LYS A 22 6.82 -3.64 -20.06
CA LYS A 22 5.92 -4.78 -19.98
C LYS A 22 5.23 -5.03 -21.30
N ASN A 23 5.43 -6.22 -21.84
CA ASN A 23 4.78 -6.71 -23.06
C ASN A 23 3.75 -7.80 -22.72
N TYR A 24 2.58 -7.75 -23.33
CA TYR A 24 1.57 -8.79 -23.37
C TYR A 24 1.37 -9.19 -24.83
N GLY A 25 2.15 -10.17 -25.29
CA GLY A 25 2.22 -10.49 -26.71
C GLY A 25 2.68 -9.27 -27.53
N TYR A 26 1.84 -8.82 -28.44
CA TYR A 26 2.12 -7.63 -29.28
C TYR A 26 1.80 -6.30 -28.60
N LEU A 27 1.08 -6.30 -27.48
CA LEU A 27 0.73 -5.09 -26.75
C LEU A 27 1.84 -4.73 -25.77
N GLN A 28 2.46 -3.56 -25.95
CA GLN A 28 3.41 -2.99 -25.00
C GLN A 28 2.67 -2.08 -24.01
N ALA A 29 2.40 -2.62 -22.81
CA ALA A 29 1.67 -1.91 -21.76
C ALA A 29 2.53 -0.88 -21.02
N LEU A 30 3.84 -1.13 -20.86
CA LEU A 30 4.82 -0.17 -20.36
C LEU A 30 6.00 -0.08 -21.31
N LYS A 31 6.46 1.15 -21.58
CA LYS A 31 7.42 1.49 -22.64
C LYS A 31 8.69 2.14 -22.09
N GLY A 32 9.23 1.64 -20.98
CA GLY A 32 10.37 2.24 -20.30
C GLY A 32 9.92 3.27 -19.24
N ALA A 33 8.79 3.00 -18.58
CA ALA A 33 8.24 3.88 -17.56
C ALA A 33 9.11 3.87 -16.30
N SER A 34 9.40 5.07 -15.75
CA SER A 34 10.18 5.23 -14.53
C SER A 34 9.37 5.99 -13.47
N LEU A 35 9.39 5.49 -12.21
CA LEU A 35 8.64 6.03 -11.09
C LEU A 35 9.49 5.97 -9.83
N LYS A 36 9.45 7.03 -9.01
CA LYS A 36 10.08 7.09 -7.69
C LYS A 36 9.04 7.30 -6.61
N ILE A 37 9.17 6.59 -5.51
CA ILE A 37 8.36 6.73 -4.31
C ILE A 37 9.29 7.15 -3.17
N TYR A 38 8.88 8.17 -2.42
CA TYR A 38 9.71 8.81 -1.42
C TYR A 38 9.18 8.50 -0.02
N ALA A 39 10.07 8.29 0.93
CA ALA A 39 9.74 8.09 2.33
C ALA A 39 9.01 9.31 2.91
N GLY A 40 7.93 9.06 3.64
CA GLY A 40 7.15 10.13 4.25
C GLY A 40 6.30 10.94 3.30
N GLU A 41 6.17 10.53 2.04
CA GLU A 41 5.40 11.25 1.02
C GLU A 41 4.32 10.36 0.40
N ILE A 42 3.24 10.99 -0.06
CA ILE A 42 2.20 10.39 -0.88
C ILE A 42 2.45 10.78 -2.33
N THR A 43 2.73 9.80 -3.18
CA THR A 43 2.87 9.95 -4.63
C THR A 43 1.58 9.48 -5.29
N ALA A 44 0.87 10.36 -6.01
CA ALA A 44 -0.28 9.99 -6.83
C ALA A 44 0.18 9.58 -8.23
N LEU A 45 -0.24 8.42 -8.69
CA LEU A 45 -0.06 7.95 -10.07
C LEU A 45 -1.36 8.14 -10.84
N LEU A 46 -1.39 9.14 -11.70
CA LEU A 46 -2.55 9.57 -12.46
C LEU A 46 -2.42 9.20 -13.94
N GLY A 47 -3.54 9.14 -14.63
CA GLY A 47 -3.61 8.89 -16.06
C GLY A 47 -4.90 8.19 -16.45
N ASP A 48 -5.18 8.15 -17.75
CA ASP A 48 -6.37 7.53 -18.32
C ASP A 48 -6.42 6.01 -18.08
N ASN A 49 -7.59 5.42 -18.29
CA ASN A 49 -7.72 3.97 -18.31
C ASN A 49 -6.84 3.38 -19.44
N GLY A 50 -6.11 2.31 -19.12
CA GLY A 50 -5.14 1.72 -20.07
C GLY A 50 -3.78 2.44 -20.14
N ALA A 51 -3.53 3.50 -19.35
CA ALA A 51 -2.24 4.20 -19.34
C ALA A 51 -1.06 3.36 -18.80
N GLY A 52 -1.34 2.22 -18.12
CA GLY A 52 -0.32 1.33 -17.55
C GLY A 52 -0.18 1.41 -16.02
N LYS A 53 -1.01 2.20 -15.33
CA LYS A 53 -0.91 2.43 -13.87
C LYS A 53 -0.97 1.14 -13.05
N SER A 54 -2.03 0.35 -13.18
CA SER A 54 -2.17 -0.92 -12.46
C SER A 54 -1.14 -1.96 -12.91
N THR A 55 -0.67 -1.89 -14.16
CA THR A 55 0.45 -2.72 -14.64
C THR A 55 1.74 -2.39 -13.89
N MET A 56 2.06 -1.11 -13.70
CA MET A 56 3.21 -0.65 -12.91
C MET A 56 3.10 -1.12 -11.45
N ALA A 57 1.93 -0.91 -10.81
CA ALA A 57 1.69 -1.38 -9.45
C ALA A 57 1.85 -2.90 -9.32
N ASN A 58 1.28 -3.67 -10.24
CA ASN A 58 1.36 -5.13 -10.25
C ASN A 58 2.79 -5.66 -10.45
N ILE A 59 3.64 -4.95 -11.20
CA ILE A 59 5.07 -5.27 -11.31
C ILE A 59 5.80 -5.00 -10.00
N ILE A 60 5.59 -3.82 -9.41
CA ILE A 60 6.25 -3.44 -8.14
C ILE A 60 5.89 -4.41 -7.02
N CYS A 61 4.63 -4.87 -6.94
CA CYS A 61 4.20 -5.81 -5.92
C CYS A 61 4.45 -7.29 -6.27
N GLY A 62 5.06 -7.60 -7.43
CA GLY A 62 5.39 -8.95 -7.84
C GLY A 62 4.19 -9.81 -8.28
N ALA A 63 3.03 -9.21 -8.54
CA ALA A 63 1.86 -9.92 -9.05
C ALA A 63 2.05 -10.34 -10.51
N ILE A 64 2.83 -9.59 -11.28
CA ILE A 64 3.24 -9.92 -12.65
C ILE A 64 4.73 -9.60 -12.87
N PRO A 65 5.47 -10.39 -13.65
CA PRO A 65 6.86 -10.10 -13.97
C PRO A 65 6.97 -8.92 -14.97
N LYS A 66 8.00 -8.09 -14.81
CA LYS A 66 8.42 -7.13 -15.82
C LYS A 66 9.04 -7.85 -17.04
N SER A 67 9.01 -7.23 -18.22
CA SER A 67 9.73 -7.73 -19.41
C SER A 67 11.20 -7.28 -19.39
N SER A 68 11.46 -6.03 -18.95
CA SER A 68 12.80 -5.49 -18.69
C SER A 68 12.71 -4.27 -17.77
N GLY A 69 13.86 -3.67 -17.43
CA GLY A 69 14.00 -2.57 -16.48
C GLY A 69 14.38 -3.04 -15.09
N HIS A 70 14.51 -2.12 -14.15
CA HIS A 70 15.09 -2.36 -12.83
C HIS A 70 14.17 -1.87 -11.72
N LEU A 71 14.13 -2.60 -10.61
CA LEU A 71 13.45 -2.20 -9.37
C LEU A 71 14.48 -2.05 -8.26
N TYR A 72 14.33 -0.99 -7.46
CA TYR A 72 15.21 -0.73 -6.32
C TYR A 72 14.35 -0.48 -5.07
N VAL A 73 14.75 -1.05 -3.94
CA VAL A 73 14.20 -0.74 -2.62
C VAL A 73 15.32 -0.28 -1.72
N LYS A 74 15.20 0.91 -1.14
CA LYS A 74 16.24 1.53 -0.31
C LYS A 74 17.61 1.55 -1.00
N GLY A 75 17.63 1.85 -2.31
CA GLY A 75 18.82 1.92 -3.14
C GLY A 75 19.44 0.58 -3.54
N LYS A 76 18.90 -0.55 -3.07
CA LYS A 76 19.37 -1.89 -3.48
C LYS A 76 18.51 -2.39 -4.63
N GLU A 77 19.14 -2.86 -5.69
CA GLU A 77 18.43 -3.50 -6.79
C GLU A 77 17.80 -4.83 -6.34
N ILE A 78 16.56 -5.05 -6.74
CA ILE A 78 15.78 -6.22 -6.36
C ILE A 78 15.14 -6.87 -7.58
N GLU A 79 14.97 -8.19 -7.52
CA GLU A 79 14.09 -8.94 -8.40
C GLU A 79 12.88 -9.43 -7.60
N VAL A 80 11.68 -9.06 -8.05
CA VAL A 80 10.43 -9.46 -7.41
C VAL A 80 9.70 -10.41 -8.33
N GLN A 81 9.58 -11.67 -7.90
CA GLN A 81 8.94 -12.75 -8.68
C GLN A 81 7.60 -13.19 -8.09
N SER A 82 7.26 -12.69 -6.90
CA SER A 82 5.99 -13.01 -6.23
C SER A 82 5.59 -11.91 -5.24
N ILE A 83 4.28 -11.85 -4.95
CA ILE A 83 3.72 -10.96 -3.92
C ILE A 83 4.38 -11.21 -2.56
N GLN A 84 4.67 -12.47 -2.23
CA GLN A 84 5.33 -12.81 -0.96
C GLN A 84 6.73 -12.19 -0.86
N GLN A 85 7.54 -12.24 -1.92
CA GLN A 85 8.86 -11.60 -1.93
C GLN A 85 8.75 -10.08 -1.79
N ALA A 86 7.79 -9.43 -2.47
CA ALA A 86 7.53 -8.00 -2.28
C ALA A 86 7.20 -7.67 -0.82
N GLN A 87 6.36 -8.50 -0.18
CA GLN A 87 6.00 -8.35 1.24
C GLN A 87 7.20 -8.53 2.18
N GLU A 88 8.09 -9.45 1.90
CA GLU A 88 9.34 -9.65 2.66
C GLU A 88 10.28 -8.43 2.55
N MET A 89 10.24 -7.70 1.43
CA MET A 89 10.95 -6.43 1.22
C MET A 89 10.20 -5.22 1.80
N GLY A 90 9.08 -5.46 2.50
CA GLY A 90 8.29 -4.42 3.15
C GLY A 90 7.36 -3.66 2.23
N ILE A 91 7.14 -4.13 1.00
CA ILE A 91 6.14 -3.57 0.08
C ILE A 91 4.80 -4.22 0.38
N GLN A 92 3.77 -3.40 0.61
CA GLN A 92 2.40 -3.87 0.83
C GLN A 92 1.46 -3.25 -0.19
N VAL A 93 0.37 -3.99 -0.50
CA VAL A 93 -0.61 -3.55 -1.49
C VAL A 93 -2.01 -3.61 -0.90
N VAL A 94 -2.78 -2.57 -1.15
CA VAL A 94 -4.23 -2.54 -0.94
C VAL A 94 -4.87 -2.51 -2.31
N TYR A 95 -5.46 -3.64 -2.69
CA TYR A 95 -6.19 -3.77 -3.95
C TYR A 95 -7.60 -3.20 -3.82
N GLN A 96 -8.24 -2.98 -4.95
CA GLN A 96 -9.65 -2.59 -5.04
C GLN A 96 -10.56 -3.64 -4.36
N ASP A 97 -10.26 -4.93 -4.52
CA ASP A 97 -10.81 -6.00 -3.68
C ASP A 97 -9.94 -6.10 -2.42
N LEU A 98 -10.52 -5.73 -1.27
CA LEU A 98 -9.80 -5.46 -0.01
C LEU A 98 -9.04 -6.66 0.58
N ALA A 99 -9.21 -7.86 0.03
CA ALA A 99 -8.62 -9.10 0.52
C ALA A 99 -8.83 -9.29 2.04
N LEU A 100 -10.03 -8.97 2.53
CA LEU A 100 -10.47 -9.18 3.90
C LEU A 100 -11.36 -10.42 4.00
N ALA A 101 -11.14 -11.23 5.03
CA ALA A 101 -12.01 -12.36 5.34
C ALA A 101 -13.27 -11.85 6.06
N PRO A 102 -14.47 -11.88 5.43
CA PRO A 102 -15.64 -11.17 5.93
C PRO A 102 -16.17 -11.72 7.25
N ASP A 103 -16.01 -13.01 7.48
CA ASP A 103 -16.50 -13.70 8.68
C ASP A 103 -15.53 -13.66 9.87
N LEU A 104 -14.28 -13.27 9.64
CA LEU A 104 -13.29 -13.10 10.70
C LEU A 104 -13.39 -11.71 11.33
N SER A 105 -13.03 -11.62 12.62
CA SER A 105 -12.97 -10.35 13.32
C SER A 105 -11.72 -9.55 12.89
N VAL A 106 -11.67 -8.28 13.30
CA VAL A 106 -10.62 -7.32 12.95
C VAL A 106 -9.21 -7.84 13.26
N PRO A 107 -8.88 -8.32 14.47
CA PRO A 107 -7.53 -8.82 14.77
C PRO A 107 -7.13 -10.03 13.91
N TYR A 108 -8.05 -10.95 13.65
CA TYR A 108 -7.76 -12.10 12.79
C TYR A 108 -7.54 -11.69 11.33
N ASN A 109 -8.20 -10.62 10.85
CA ASN A 109 -7.91 -10.07 9.52
C ASN A 109 -6.53 -9.41 9.44
N ILE A 110 -6.13 -8.65 10.46
CA ILE A 110 -4.81 -7.98 10.49
C ILE A 110 -3.69 -9.01 10.52
N PHE A 111 -3.84 -10.07 11.32
CA PHE A 111 -2.82 -11.10 11.52
C PHE A 111 -2.98 -12.33 10.61
N LEU A 112 -3.89 -12.31 9.64
CA LEU A 112 -4.14 -13.44 8.74
C LEU A 112 -2.86 -13.92 8.04
N GLY A 113 -2.48 -15.19 8.29
CA GLY A 113 -1.23 -15.78 7.80
C GLY A 113 0.02 -15.39 8.59
N ARG A 114 -0.14 -14.59 9.67
CA ARG A 114 0.94 -14.13 10.58
C ARG A 114 0.48 -14.16 12.04
N GLU A 115 -0.37 -15.13 12.38
CA GLU A 115 -1.00 -15.25 13.69
C GLU A 115 0.04 -15.41 14.79
N LEU A 116 -0.18 -14.71 15.92
CA LEU A 116 0.68 -14.85 17.09
C LEU A 116 0.31 -16.07 17.91
N VAL A 117 1.30 -16.87 18.26
CA VAL A 117 1.15 -18.06 19.11
C VAL A 117 1.64 -17.72 20.52
N LYS A 118 0.93 -18.22 21.55
CA LYS A 118 1.31 -18.04 22.95
C LYS A 118 2.72 -18.57 23.21
N ASN A 119 3.54 -17.75 23.88
CA ASN A 119 4.92 -18.07 24.19
C ASN A 119 5.06 -19.00 25.43
N THR A 120 4.23 -20.05 25.52
CA THR A 120 4.31 -21.12 26.52
C THR A 120 4.68 -22.42 25.84
N LEU A 121 5.25 -23.38 26.55
CA LEU A 121 5.62 -24.69 26.00
C LEU A 121 4.42 -25.33 25.29
N PHE A 122 3.26 -25.39 25.96
CA PHE A 122 2.01 -25.92 25.41
C PHE A 122 1.49 -25.05 24.25
N GLY A 123 1.59 -23.71 24.37
CA GLY A 123 1.17 -22.78 23.34
C GLY A 123 1.93 -22.98 22.02
N ARG A 124 3.25 -23.20 22.10
CA ARG A 124 4.10 -23.50 20.95
C ARG A 124 3.81 -24.88 20.37
N LEU A 125 3.68 -25.89 21.21
CA LEU A 125 3.44 -27.28 20.78
C LEU A 125 2.09 -27.43 20.07
N PHE A 126 1.02 -26.83 20.62
CA PHE A 126 -0.35 -26.94 20.09
C PHE A 126 -0.76 -25.73 19.23
N LYS A 127 0.17 -24.82 18.90
CA LYS A 127 -0.08 -23.58 18.10
C LYS A 127 -1.26 -22.77 18.61
N VAL A 128 -1.42 -22.66 19.95
CA VAL A 128 -2.51 -21.90 20.56
C VAL A 128 -2.31 -20.41 20.30
N LEU A 129 -3.28 -19.77 19.67
CA LEU A 129 -3.21 -18.35 19.29
C LEU A 129 -3.21 -17.43 20.52
N ASP A 130 -2.38 -16.40 20.47
CA ASP A 130 -2.36 -15.31 21.45
C ASP A 130 -3.32 -14.18 21.02
N THR A 131 -4.61 -14.49 21.09
CA THR A 131 -5.67 -13.57 20.69
C THR A 131 -5.64 -12.25 21.47
N LYS A 132 -5.28 -12.29 22.77
CA LYS A 132 -5.21 -11.09 23.59
C LYS A 132 -4.16 -10.11 23.04
N LYS A 133 -2.95 -10.61 22.75
CA LYS A 133 -1.87 -9.82 22.19
C LYS A 133 -2.19 -9.33 20.77
N MET A 134 -2.84 -10.15 19.95
CA MET A 134 -3.31 -9.73 18.62
C MET A 134 -4.32 -8.59 18.70
N ILE A 135 -5.28 -8.62 19.66
CA ILE A 135 -6.25 -7.56 19.89
C ILE A 135 -5.54 -6.26 20.33
N GLU A 136 -4.60 -6.36 21.27
CA GLU A 136 -3.86 -5.22 21.80
C GLU A 136 -3.07 -4.50 20.70
N ILE A 137 -2.25 -5.23 19.96
CA ILE A 137 -1.48 -4.69 18.83
C ILE A 137 -2.39 -4.11 17.75
N SER A 138 -3.51 -4.79 17.44
CA SER A 138 -4.46 -4.29 16.45
C SER A 138 -5.09 -2.96 16.88
N LYS A 139 -5.45 -2.81 18.16
CA LYS A 139 -5.98 -1.55 18.70
C LYS A 139 -4.96 -0.42 18.60
N GLU A 140 -3.72 -0.69 18.99
CA GLU A 140 -2.63 0.30 18.94
C GLU A 140 -2.39 0.78 17.50
N HIS A 141 -2.30 -0.16 16.54
CA HIS A 141 -2.07 0.17 15.13
C HIS A 141 -3.22 0.96 14.53
N LEU A 142 -4.48 0.58 14.81
CA LEU A 142 -5.66 1.30 14.33
C LEU A 142 -5.74 2.71 14.94
N ALA A 143 -5.53 2.84 16.26
CA ALA A 143 -5.51 4.13 16.94
C ALA A 143 -4.42 5.06 16.37
N GLY A 144 -3.22 4.53 16.11
CA GLY A 144 -2.12 5.27 15.51
C GLY A 144 -2.35 5.71 14.06
N LEU A 145 -3.40 5.18 13.40
CA LEU A 145 -3.85 5.58 12.06
C LEU A 145 -5.14 6.43 12.12
N GLY A 146 -5.62 6.76 13.31
CA GLY A 146 -6.85 7.52 13.50
C GLY A 146 -8.14 6.72 13.21
N ILE A 147 -8.06 5.39 13.20
CA ILE A 147 -9.19 4.52 12.91
C ILE A 147 -9.85 4.09 14.22
N GLY A 148 -11.03 4.63 14.49
CA GLY A 148 -11.86 4.22 15.62
C GLY A 148 -12.92 3.20 15.19
N LEU A 149 -12.83 1.97 15.70
CA LEU A 149 -13.85 0.94 15.52
C LEU A 149 -14.64 0.75 16.82
N LYS A 150 -15.96 0.57 16.71
CA LYS A 150 -16.84 0.35 17.87
C LYS A 150 -16.49 -0.93 18.62
N SER A 151 -16.05 -1.96 17.96
CA SER A 151 -15.67 -3.24 18.55
C SER A 151 -14.61 -3.93 17.69
N MET A 152 -13.65 -4.60 18.34
CA MET A 152 -12.62 -5.41 17.66
C MET A 152 -13.10 -6.85 17.38
N ASN A 153 -14.13 -7.29 18.07
CA ASN A 153 -14.58 -8.70 18.03
C ASN A 153 -15.71 -8.97 17.03
N VAL A 154 -16.18 -7.94 16.33
CA VAL A 154 -17.21 -8.09 15.30
C VAL A 154 -16.61 -8.62 13.99
N PRO A 155 -17.36 -9.45 13.25
CA PRO A 155 -16.96 -9.85 11.91
C PRO A 155 -16.82 -8.65 10.99
N VAL A 156 -15.83 -8.67 10.10
CA VAL A 156 -15.53 -7.55 9.19
C VAL A 156 -16.69 -7.24 8.25
N LYS A 157 -17.54 -8.21 7.92
CA LYS A 157 -18.77 -7.99 7.13
C LYS A 157 -19.76 -7.00 7.76
N SER A 158 -19.72 -6.82 9.09
CA SER A 158 -20.57 -5.86 9.80
C SER A 158 -20.04 -4.41 9.80
N LEU A 159 -18.84 -4.19 9.32
CA LEU A 159 -18.24 -2.86 9.16
C LEU A 159 -18.82 -2.17 7.93
N SER A 160 -18.91 -0.83 7.98
CA SER A 160 -19.22 -0.02 6.81
C SER A 160 -18.16 -0.15 5.71
N GLY A 161 -18.47 0.21 4.47
CA GLY A 161 -17.51 0.18 3.36
C GLY A 161 -16.23 0.95 3.66
N GLY A 162 -16.35 2.16 4.22
CA GLY A 162 -15.19 2.97 4.60
C GLY A 162 -14.38 2.38 5.75
N GLU A 163 -15.04 1.78 6.76
CA GLU A 163 -14.32 1.09 7.85
C GLU A 163 -13.58 -0.15 7.33
N ARG A 164 -14.17 -0.91 6.39
CA ARG A 164 -13.46 -2.02 5.73
C ARG A 164 -12.27 -1.53 4.93
N GLN A 165 -12.41 -0.44 4.16
CA GLN A 165 -11.30 0.14 3.41
C GLN A 165 -10.18 0.61 4.35
N ALA A 166 -10.52 1.35 5.42
CA ALA A 166 -9.56 1.80 6.41
C ALA A 166 -8.86 0.61 7.11
N LEU A 167 -9.60 -0.46 7.40
CA LEU A 167 -9.04 -1.70 7.96
C LEU A 167 -8.06 -2.37 6.99
N ALA A 168 -8.37 -2.42 5.68
CA ALA A 168 -7.46 -2.97 4.67
C ALA A 168 -6.16 -2.17 4.59
N VAL A 169 -6.24 -0.83 4.65
CA VAL A 169 -5.05 0.04 4.73
C VAL A 169 -4.29 -0.23 6.03
N ALA A 170 -4.97 -0.31 7.18
CA ALA A 170 -4.34 -0.59 8.47
C ALA A 170 -3.63 -1.96 8.49
N LYS A 171 -4.25 -2.99 7.93
CA LYS A 171 -3.64 -4.32 7.75
C LYS A 171 -2.34 -4.21 6.95
N ALA A 172 -2.38 -3.52 5.82
CA ALA A 172 -1.20 -3.32 4.98
C ALA A 172 -0.11 -2.51 5.71
N VAL A 173 -0.47 -1.39 6.37
CA VAL A 173 0.48 -0.55 7.13
C VAL A 173 1.13 -1.33 8.28
N THR A 174 0.41 -2.24 8.94
CA THR A 174 0.95 -3.06 10.05
C THR A 174 2.20 -3.84 9.62
N TRP A 175 2.26 -4.27 8.37
CA TRP A 175 3.34 -5.10 7.84
C TRP A 175 4.24 -4.37 6.84
N CYS A 176 3.94 -3.11 6.55
CA CYS A 176 4.71 -2.27 5.63
C CYS A 176 5.96 -1.72 6.33
N THR A 177 7.12 -1.86 5.71
CA THR A 177 8.38 -1.26 6.18
C THR A 177 9.08 -0.43 5.11
N SER A 178 8.51 -0.39 3.90
CA SER A 178 9.06 0.35 2.77
C SER A 178 7.97 1.14 2.06
N ALA A 179 7.19 0.51 1.18
CA ALA A 179 6.21 1.20 0.36
C ALA A 179 4.82 0.58 0.46
N LEU A 180 3.79 1.42 0.58
CA LEU A 180 2.39 1.07 0.53
C LEU A 180 1.81 1.49 -0.83
N ILE A 181 1.28 0.53 -1.59
CA ILE A 181 0.66 0.75 -2.89
C ILE A 181 -0.85 0.61 -2.73
N MET A 182 -1.62 1.54 -3.26
CA MET A 182 -3.07 1.52 -3.22
C MET A 182 -3.65 1.77 -4.61
N ASP A 183 -4.42 0.82 -5.11
CA ASP A 183 -5.09 0.92 -6.40
C ASP A 183 -6.56 1.29 -6.20
N GLU A 184 -6.93 2.53 -6.60
CA GLU A 184 -8.28 3.11 -6.51
C GLU A 184 -8.90 3.00 -5.10
N PRO A 185 -8.21 3.39 -4.01
CA PRO A 185 -8.62 3.08 -2.64
C PRO A 185 -9.92 3.76 -2.21
N THR A 186 -10.42 4.72 -2.96
CA THR A 186 -11.62 5.50 -2.65
C THR A 186 -12.75 5.31 -3.65
N ALA A 187 -12.59 4.41 -4.62
CA ALA A 187 -13.64 4.09 -5.58
C ALA A 187 -14.92 3.62 -4.85
N ALA A 188 -16.08 4.13 -5.28
CA ALA A 188 -17.39 3.79 -4.73
C ALA A 188 -17.61 4.15 -3.24
N LEU A 189 -16.78 5.01 -2.64
CA LEU A 189 -16.97 5.50 -1.28
C LEU A 189 -17.60 6.90 -1.26
N GLY A 190 -18.49 7.14 -0.27
CA GLY A 190 -19.02 8.49 -0.02
C GLY A 190 -17.96 9.42 0.60
N ALA A 191 -18.16 10.73 0.51
CA ALA A 191 -17.18 11.76 0.90
C ALA A 191 -16.58 11.57 2.32
N ARG A 192 -17.44 11.24 3.32
CA ARG A 192 -16.97 10.99 4.70
C ARG A 192 -16.04 9.77 4.80
N GLN A 193 -16.33 8.74 4.02
CA GLN A 193 -15.53 7.51 4.00
C GLN A 193 -14.20 7.72 3.27
N GLN A 194 -14.22 8.48 2.17
CA GLN A 194 -13.00 8.91 1.46
C GLN A 194 -12.06 9.71 2.39
N ALA A 195 -12.61 10.65 3.17
CA ALA A 195 -11.82 11.43 4.11
C ALA A 195 -11.08 10.55 5.13
N LEU A 196 -11.72 9.49 5.64
CA LEU A 196 -11.06 8.53 6.54
C LEU A 196 -9.90 7.81 5.86
N VAL A 197 -10.08 7.38 4.60
CA VAL A 197 -9.02 6.72 3.83
C VAL A 197 -7.84 7.67 3.61
N TYR A 198 -8.08 8.91 3.21
CA TYR A 198 -7.02 9.91 3.01
C TYR A 198 -6.27 10.26 4.30
N GLN A 199 -6.97 10.37 5.43
CA GLN A 199 -6.35 10.53 6.74
C GLN A 199 -5.44 9.34 7.08
N THR A 200 -5.90 8.12 6.81
CA THR A 200 -5.13 6.90 7.05
C THR A 200 -3.89 6.83 6.15
N MET A 201 -4.00 7.23 4.88
CA MET A 201 -2.86 7.36 3.96
C MET A 201 -1.82 8.35 4.49
N ARG A 202 -2.25 9.53 4.93
CA ARG A 202 -1.36 10.55 5.50
C ARG A 202 -0.70 10.05 6.79
N ALA A 203 -1.45 9.37 7.65
CA ALA A 203 -0.90 8.76 8.86
C ALA A 203 0.16 7.68 8.54
N ALA A 204 -0.02 6.91 7.47
CA ALA A 204 0.99 5.95 6.99
C ALA A 204 2.25 6.68 6.49
N ALA A 205 2.11 7.73 5.69
CA ALA A 205 3.25 8.55 5.24
C ALA A 205 4.00 9.18 6.43
N ASN A 206 3.29 9.69 7.43
CA ASN A 206 3.90 10.26 8.64
C ASN A 206 4.73 9.24 9.46
N ARG A 207 4.62 7.94 9.17
CA ARG A 207 5.50 6.88 9.70
C ARG A 207 6.73 6.61 8.82
N ASN A 208 7.07 7.53 7.93
CA ASN A 208 8.14 7.43 6.94
C ASN A 208 7.95 6.28 5.91
N LEU A 209 6.73 5.80 5.70
CA LEU A 209 6.43 4.91 4.59
C LEU A 209 6.29 5.72 3.30
N GLY A 210 6.74 5.17 2.18
CA GLY A 210 6.40 5.69 0.88
C GLY A 210 4.99 5.23 0.49
N VAL A 211 4.11 6.16 0.11
CA VAL A 211 2.74 5.82 -0.28
C VAL A 211 2.55 6.11 -1.77
N LEU A 212 2.22 5.08 -2.55
CA LEU A 212 1.79 5.21 -3.94
C LEU A 212 0.27 5.03 -4.00
N VAL A 213 -0.43 6.01 -4.52
CA VAL A 213 -1.87 5.91 -4.76
C VAL A 213 -2.17 6.05 -6.25
N ILE A 214 -2.87 5.06 -6.80
CA ILE A 214 -3.40 5.13 -8.16
C ILE A 214 -4.82 5.67 -8.06
N SER A 215 -5.11 6.71 -8.81
CA SER A 215 -6.45 7.32 -8.88
C SER A 215 -6.68 7.99 -10.21
N HIS A 216 -7.95 8.24 -10.52
CA HIS A 216 -8.38 9.08 -11.64
C HIS A 216 -8.97 10.42 -11.17
N ASP A 217 -9.10 10.63 -9.85
CA ASP A 217 -9.61 11.89 -9.26
C ASP A 217 -8.46 12.90 -9.12
N ILE A 218 -8.20 13.63 -10.20
CA ILE A 218 -7.10 14.61 -10.26
C ILE A 218 -7.25 15.70 -9.21
N PRO A 219 -8.43 16.39 -9.06
CA PRO A 219 -8.58 17.46 -8.07
C PRO A 219 -8.26 16.99 -6.66
N LYS A 220 -8.74 15.80 -6.29
CA LYS A 220 -8.52 15.27 -4.95
C LYS A 220 -7.07 14.84 -4.73
N MET A 221 -6.42 14.29 -5.74
CA MET A 221 -5.00 13.92 -5.63
C MET A 221 -4.09 15.15 -5.51
N LEU A 222 -4.41 16.27 -6.16
CA LEU A 222 -3.69 17.55 -5.97
C LEU A 222 -3.77 18.03 -4.50
N GLU A 223 -4.89 17.82 -3.84
CA GLU A 223 -5.09 18.22 -2.45
C GLU A 223 -4.34 17.31 -1.45
N VAL A 224 -4.36 15.98 -1.67
CA VAL A 224 -3.95 15.01 -0.65
C VAL A 224 -2.55 14.44 -0.85
N SER A 225 -1.98 14.51 -2.06
CA SER A 225 -0.64 13.98 -2.36
C SER A 225 0.45 15.05 -2.24
N ASP A 226 1.69 14.61 -2.03
CA ASP A 226 2.88 15.46 -2.03
C ASP A 226 3.47 15.57 -3.45
N ARG A 227 3.36 14.48 -4.24
CA ARG A 227 3.82 14.38 -5.63
C ARG A 227 2.76 13.78 -6.53
N ILE A 228 2.82 14.20 -7.78
CA ILE A 228 1.97 13.67 -8.87
C ILE A 228 2.86 13.14 -9.97
N CYS A 229 2.60 11.90 -10.36
CA CYS A 229 3.21 11.26 -11.50
C CYS A 229 2.10 10.99 -12.54
N ILE A 230 2.27 11.46 -13.75
CA ILE A 230 1.27 11.31 -14.81
C ILE A 230 1.75 10.26 -15.79
N MET A 231 0.92 9.23 -15.99
CA MET A 231 1.14 8.18 -16.98
C MET A 231 0.23 8.36 -18.19
N ARG A 232 0.78 8.15 -19.37
CA ARG A 232 0.05 8.11 -20.63
C ARG A 232 0.66 7.08 -21.58
N GLN A 233 -0.17 6.19 -22.12
CA GLN A 233 0.22 5.19 -23.14
C GLN A 233 1.50 4.39 -22.78
N GLY A 234 1.62 3.97 -21.53
CA GLY A 234 2.74 3.16 -21.05
C GLY A 234 4.02 3.93 -20.68
N ASN A 235 3.98 5.26 -20.70
CA ASN A 235 5.09 6.12 -20.31
C ASN A 235 4.71 7.02 -19.13
N VAL A 236 5.68 7.37 -18.30
CA VAL A 236 5.57 8.48 -17.35
C VAL A 236 5.96 9.77 -18.08
N ILE A 237 5.01 10.70 -18.20
CA ILE A 237 5.17 11.93 -18.98
C ILE A 237 5.41 13.16 -18.11
N ALA A 238 5.10 13.10 -16.82
CA ALA A 238 5.36 14.19 -15.88
C ALA A 238 5.54 13.66 -14.45
N ASN A 239 6.41 14.33 -13.69
CA ASN A 239 6.59 14.20 -12.25
C ASN A 239 6.56 15.59 -11.64
N LEU A 240 5.56 15.90 -10.84
CA LEU A 240 5.26 17.21 -10.32
C LEU A 240 5.21 17.19 -8.79
N ILE A 241 5.55 18.31 -8.17
CA ILE A 241 5.29 18.55 -6.75
C ILE A 241 3.90 19.16 -6.65
N SER A 242 2.98 18.54 -5.89
CA SER A 242 1.57 18.92 -5.86
C SER A 242 1.34 20.37 -5.45
N ARG A 243 2.14 20.89 -4.50
CA ARG A 243 2.01 22.28 -4.00
C ARG A 243 2.40 23.34 -5.02
N GLU A 244 3.16 22.98 -6.05
CA GLU A 244 3.65 23.87 -7.11
C GLU A 244 2.79 23.76 -8.37
N THR A 245 1.77 22.89 -8.35
CA THR A 245 0.96 22.57 -9.52
C THR A 245 -0.45 23.15 -9.35
N ASN A 246 -0.87 23.99 -10.31
CA ASN A 246 -2.23 24.50 -10.42
C ASN A 246 -2.97 23.80 -11.56
N LEU A 247 -4.29 23.57 -11.38
CA LEU A 247 -5.19 23.17 -12.45
C LEU A 247 -5.42 24.39 -13.37
N GLN A 248 -4.56 24.60 -14.36
CA GLN A 248 -4.81 25.49 -15.48
C GLN A 248 -4.88 24.70 -16.78
#